data_fa42eb00673b04392fd3bf1f44248507
#
_entry.id   fa42eb00673b04392fd3bf1f44248507
#
_cell.length_a   1.000
_cell.length_b   1.000
_cell.length_c   1.000
_cell.angle_alpha   90.00
_cell.angle_beta   90.00
_cell.angle_gamma   90.00
#
_symmetry.space_group_name_H-M   'P 1'
#
loop_
_entity.id
_entity.type
_entity.pdbx_description
1 polymer ?
#
loop_
_entity_poly.entity_id
_entity_poly.type
_entity_poly.pdbx_seq_one_letter_code
_entity_poly.pdbx_strand_id
1 'polypeptide(L)'
;HEDHIGGIPYLYEKIEKDTVIYGGKLTNALIKSKFENFGVKKNLPKMVEVGSRSKISVGKYFTVEFVKVTHSIADSYSLSIKTPAGHVFVTGDFKIDLTPVDNEKVDFVRLSELGEEGVDLMLSDSTNSEVEGFTPSERSVGDAFRQEFQKATGRIVVAVFASHVHRIQQIIDTAAQFKRKIAIDGRSLLKVFEIAPSVGRLNIPKNILIPISAVEQFQDDEVVILCTGTQGEP
;
A
#
# COMPACT_ATOMS: atom_id res chain seq x y z
N HIS A 1 3.85 -2.72 2.90
CA HIS A 1 4.70 -2.84 1.70
C HIS A 1 5.96 -3.65 1.99
N GLU A 2 6.90 -3.69 1.05
CA GLU A 2 8.09 -4.56 1.07
C GLU A 2 8.89 -4.44 2.35
N ASP A 3 9.12 -3.21 2.82
CA ASP A 3 9.94 -2.93 4.00
C ASP A 3 9.43 -3.61 5.28
N HIS A 4 8.13 -3.87 5.36
CA HIS A 4 7.49 -4.51 6.51
C HIS A 4 7.21 -6.00 6.31
N ILE A 5 6.99 -6.44 5.07
CA ILE A 5 6.57 -7.82 4.78
C ILE A 5 7.63 -8.67 4.09
N GLY A 6 8.71 -8.05 3.57
CA GLY A 6 9.73 -8.72 2.80
C GLY A 6 10.44 -9.85 3.53
N GLY A 7 10.66 -9.68 4.83
CA GLY A 7 11.32 -10.67 5.68
C GLY A 7 10.44 -11.83 6.16
N ILE A 8 9.11 -11.76 6.00
CA ILE A 8 8.19 -12.76 6.57
C ILE A 8 8.46 -14.19 6.10
N PRO A 9 8.70 -14.48 4.79
CA PRO A 9 8.99 -15.85 4.37
C PRO A 9 10.24 -16.44 5.00
N TYR A 10 11.26 -15.62 5.24
CA TYR A 10 12.52 -16.06 5.88
C TYR A 10 12.36 -16.35 7.37
N LEU A 11 11.45 -15.62 8.03
CA LEU A 11 11.14 -15.85 9.45
C LEU A 11 10.22 -17.05 9.63
N TYR A 12 9.37 -17.36 8.66
CA TYR A 12 8.35 -18.39 8.76
C TYR A 12 8.91 -19.78 9.08
N GLU A 13 10.08 -20.11 8.56
CA GLU A 13 10.77 -21.38 8.88
C GLU A 13 11.24 -21.46 10.34
N LYS A 14 11.36 -20.30 11.00
CA LYS A 14 11.90 -20.16 12.37
C LYS A 14 10.81 -19.93 13.42
N ILE A 15 9.57 -19.67 12.99
CA ILE A 15 8.43 -19.46 13.89
C ILE A 15 7.55 -20.71 13.96
N GLU A 16 6.72 -20.79 14.99
CA GLU A 16 5.81 -21.93 15.18
C GLU A 16 4.81 -22.03 14.02
N LYS A 17 4.52 -23.26 13.59
CA LYS A 17 3.64 -23.56 12.44
C LYS A 17 2.21 -23.03 12.60
N ASP A 18 1.76 -22.82 13.84
CA ASP A 18 0.42 -22.31 14.16
C ASP A 18 0.38 -20.78 14.28
N THR A 19 1.48 -20.11 13.92
CA THR A 19 1.53 -18.64 13.92
C THR A 19 0.48 -18.07 12.97
N VAL A 20 -0.31 -17.12 13.48
CA VAL A 20 -1.34 -16.41 12.72
C VAL A 20 -0.82 -15.03 12.30
N ILE A 21 -0.99 -14.70 11.04
CA ILE A 21 -0.69 -13.38 10.50
C ILE A 21 -1.97 -12.55 10.45
N TYR A 22 -1.97 -11.41 11.09
CA TYR A 22 -3.07 -10.44 11.05
C TYR A 22 -2.67 -9.24 10.20
N GLY A 23 -3.46 -8.90 9.22
CA GLY A 23 -3.16 -7.78 8.33
C GLY A 23 -4.37 -7.31 7.55
N GLY A 24 -4.27 -6.14 6.93
CA GLY A 24 -5.27 -5.66 6.00
C GLY A 24 -5.36 -6.55 4.76
N LYS A 25 -6.45 -6.40 4.01
CA LYS A 25 -6.78 -7.26 2.87
C LYS A 25 -5.68 -7.28 1.81
N LEU A 26 -5.19 -6.10 1.42
CA LEU A 26 -4.10 -5.98 0.45
C LEU A 26 -2.79 -6.53 1.01
N THR A 27 -2.45 -6.21 2.26
CA THR A 27 -1.24 -6.70 2.93
C THR A 27 -1.19 -8.22 2.95
N ASN A 28 -2.28 -8.87 3.37
CA ASN A 28 -2.37 -10.34 3.40
C ASN A 28 -2.22 -10.96 2.01
N ALA A 29 -2.82 -10.35 0.98
CA ALA A 29 -2.69 -10.82 -0.40
C ALA A 29 -1.25 -10.70 -0.93
N LEU A 30 -0.55 -9.62 -0.60
CA LEU A 30 0.87 -9.43 -0.93
C LEU A 30 1.76 -10.44 -0.19
N ILE A 31 1.52 -10.68 1.11
CA ILE A 31 2.25 -11.67 1.90
C ILE A 31 2.06 -13.08 1.29
N LYS A 32 0.82 -13.44 0.94
CA LYS A 32 0.54 -14.71 0.29
C LYS A 32 1.35 -14.88 -1.00
N SER A 33 1.37 -13.85 -1.84
CA SER A 33 2.16 -13.85 -3.07
C SER A 33 3.67 -14.01 -2.82
N LYS A 34 4.18 -13.40 -1.73
CA LYS A 34 5.58 -13.57 -1.35
C LYS A 34 5.92 -15.02 -0.97
N PHE A 35 5.07 -15.68 -0.20
CA PHE A 35 5.24 -17.10 0.10
C PHE A 35 5.25 -17.95 -1.16
N GLU A 36 4.36 -17.69 -2.12
CA GLU A 36 4.30 -18.40 -3.41
C GLU A 36 5.59 -18.21 -4.21
N ASN A 37 6.12 -16.98 -4.28
CA ASN A 37 7.38 -16.66 -4.94
C ASN A 37 8.58 -17.30 -4.24
N PHE A 38 8.50 -17.47 -2.92
CA PHE A 38 9.52 -18.15 -2.11
C PHE A 38 9.45 -19.70 -2.21
N GLY A 39 8.50 -20.21 -3.00
CA GLY A 39 8.32 -21.64 -3.23
C GLY A 39 7.40 -22.33 -2.20
N VAL A 40 6.90 -21.62 -1.20
CA VAL A 40 5.95 -22.15 -0.20
C VAL A 40 4.54 -22.06 -0.77
N LYS A 41 4.06 -23.18 -1.35
CA LYS A 41 2.72 -23.26 -1.96
C LYS A 41 1.69 -24.01 -1.09
N LYS A 42 2.16 -24.75 -0.09
CA LYS A 42 1.32 -25.53 0.83
C LYS A 42 1.67 -25.18 2.26
N ASN A 43 0.72 -25.36 3.16
CA ASN A 43 0.89 -25.08 4.60
C ASN A 43 1.27 -23.61 4.87
N LEU A 44 0.65 -22.70 4.13
CA LEU A 44 0.79 -21.27 4.41
C LEU A 44 0.30 -20.95 5.82
N PRO A 45 0.87 -19.94 6.51
CA PRO A 45 0.36 -19.48 7.79
C PRO A 45 -1.10 -19.07 7.65
N LYS A 46 -1.86 -19.25 8.71
CA LYS A 46 -3.22 -18.71 8.76
C LYS A 46 -3.15 -17.19 8.68
N MET A 47 -3.83 -16.62 7.72
CA MET A 47 -3.94 -15.17 7.55
C MET A 47 -5.35 -14.73 7.93
N VAL A 48 -5.45 -13.73 8.79
CA VAL A 48 -6.71 -13.16 9.26
C VAL A 48 -6.78 -11.72 8.81
N GLU A 49 -7.85 -11.38 8.12
CA GLU A 49 -8.10 -10.00 7.70
C GLU A 49 -8.57 -9.18 8.90
N VAL A 50 -7.98 -7.99 9.04
CA VAL A 50 -8.36 -7.00 10.05
C VAL A 50 -8.72 -5.69 9.38
N GLY A 51 -9.57 -4.92 10.03
CA GLY A 51 -9.95 -3.57 9.66
C GLY A 51 -9.71 -2.58 10.79
N SER A 52 -10.09 -1.31 10.55
CA SER A 52 -10.03 -0.28 11.60
C SER A 52 -10.81 -0.71 12.83
N ARG A 53 -10.23 -0.47 14.02
CA ARG A 53 -10.74 -0.82 15.34
C ARG A 53 -10.90 -2.33 15.60
N SER A 54 -10.38 -3.20 14.72
CA SER A 54 -10.28 -4.63 15.02
C SER A 54 -9.40 -4.83 16.24
N LYS A 55 -9.86 -5.65 17.18
CA LYS A 55 -9.11 -6.02 18.40
C LYS A 55 -8.85 -7.52 18.40
N ILE A 56 -7.62 -7.89 18.69
CA ILE A 56 -7.19 -9.27 18.82
C ILE A 56 -6.53 -9.49 20.17
N SER A 57 -6.76 -10.65 20.77
CA SER A 57 -6.02 -11.09 21.95
C SER A 57 -4.87 -11.97 21.51
N VAL A 58 -3.66 -11.66 21.97
CA VAL A 58 -2.46 -12.44 21.71
C VAL A 58 -2.00 -13.07 23.03
N GLY A 59 -2.17 -14.37 23.13
CA GLY A 59 -1.99 -15.08 24.37
C GLY A 59 -2.97 -14.61 25.45
N LYS A 60 -2.50 -14.59 26.71
CA LYS A 60 -3.32 -14.24 27.88
C LYS A 60 -3.29 -12.73 28.21
N TYR A 61 -2.25 -12.03 27.79
CA TYR A 61 -1.89 -10.75 28.40
C TYR A 61 -1.88 -9.58 27.40
N PHE A 62 -1.88 -9.83 26.09
CA PHE A 62 -1.79 -8.77 25.11
C PHE A 62 -3.13 -8.58 24.40
N THR A 63 -3.52 -7.32 24.26
CA THR A 63 -4.61 -6.93 23.36
C THR A 63 -4.05 -5.95 22.35
N VAL A 64 -4.21 -6.27 21.06
CA VAL A 64 -3.75 -5.44 19.95
C VAL A 64 -4.96 -4.91 19.20
N GLU A 65 -5.05 -3.59 19.08
CA GLU A 65 -6.08 -2.89 18.30
C GLU A 65 -5.44 -2.23 17.08
N PHE A 66 -6.09 -2.37 15.92
CA PHE A 66 -5.68 -1.77 14.67
C PHE A 66 -6.39 -0.43 14.47
N VAL A 67 -5.63 0.65 14.34
CA VAL A 67 -6.17 2.01 14.17
C VAL A 67 -5.83 2.51 12.77
N LYS A 68 -6.84 2.89 11.99
CA LYS A 68 -6.64 3.34 10.61
C LYS A 68 -5.76 4.58 10.55
N VAL A 69 -4.73 4.51 9.69
CA VAL A 69 -3.90 5.65 9.29
C VAL A 69 -3.84 5.73 7.77
N THR A 70 -3.40 6.85 7.24
CA THR A 70 -3.12 7.03 5.82
C THR A 70 -1.64 6.85 5.54
N HIS A 71 -1.32 6.20 4.43
CA HIS A 71 0.03 6.01 3.91
C HIS A 71 -0.03 5.86 2.38
N SER A 72 1.10 5.58 1.75
CA SER A 72 1.21 5.34 0.30
C SER A 72 0.47 4.09 -0.18
N ILE A 73 0.25 3.13 0.70
CA ILE A 73 -0.45 1.87 0.43
C ILE A 73 -1.79 1.81 1.18
N ALA A 74 -2.77 1.16 0.60
CA ALA A 74 -4.05 0.90 1.24
C ALA A 74 -3.91 -0.04 2.45
N ASP A 75 -4.89 -0.02 3.35
CA ASP A 75 -4.95 -0.87 4.54
C ASP A 75 -3.78 -0.64 5.54
N SER A 76 -3.32 0.62 5.68
CA SER A 76 -2.31 0.99 6.68
C SER A 76 -2.94 1.18 8.04
N TYR A 77 -2.31 0.64 9.08
CA TYR A 77 -2.78 0.70 10.46
C TYR A 77 -1.62 0.99 11.42
N SER A 78 -1.91 1.83 12.41
CA SER A 78 -1.15 1.87 13.67
C SER A 78 -1.65 0.77 14.59
N LEU A 79 -0.83 0.39 15.56
CA LEU A 79 -1.15 -0.64 16.56
C LEU A 79 -1.18 -0.04 17.95
N SER A 80 -2.32 -0.21 18.65
CA SER A 80 -2.44 0.04 20.08
C SER A 80 -2.31 -1.30 20.80
N ILE A 81 -1.27 -1.46 21.59
CA ILE A 81 -0.91 -2.73 22.25
C ILE A 81 -1.02 -2.54 23.76
N LYS A 82 -2.04 -3.12 24.35
CA LYS A 82 -2.24 -3.13 25.81
C LYS A 82 -1.64 -4.37 26.43
N THR A 83 -0.88 -4.19 27.49
CA THR A 83 -0.21 -5.21 28.26
C THR A 83 -0.41 -4.96 29.76
N PRO A 84 -0.14 -5.93 30.66
CA PRO A 84 -0.16 -5.68 32.08
C PRO A 84 0.90 -4.67 32.56
N ALA A 85 1.94 -4.42 31.76
CA ALA A 85 3.03 -3.50 32.08
C ALA A 85 2.79 -2.07 31.57
N GLY A 86 1.80 -1.89 30.69
CA GLY A 86 1.49 -0.57 30.11
C GLY A 86 0.94 -0.64 28.69
N HIS A 87 0.69 0.52 28.13
CA HIS A 87 0.12 0.75 26.80
C HIS A 87 1.20 1.24 25.84
N VAL A 88 1.46 0.45 24.81
CA VAL A 88 2.39 0.78 23.72
C VAL A 88 1.60 1.16 22.48
N PHE A 89 1.97 2.26 21.83
CA PHE A 89 1.42 2.67 20.56
C PHE A 89 2.50 2.66 19.48
N VAL A 90 2.30 1.90 18.42
CA VAL A 90 3.18 1.80 17.26
C VAL A 90 2.50 2.44 16.07
N THR A 91 3.04 3.54 15.54
CA THR A 91 2.39 4.27 14.46
C THR A 91 2.38 3.47 13.14
N GLY A 92 3.38 2.59 12.93
CA GLY A 92 3.70 2.13 11.59
C GLY A 92 4.10 3.32 10.72
N ASP A 93 4.18 3.12 9.41
CA ASP A 93 4.39 4.23 8.48
C ASP A 93 3.08 4.98 8.29
N PHE A 94 3.12 6.29 8.43
CA PHE A 94 1.93 7.11 8.30
C PHE A 94 2.22 8.48 7.69
N LYS A 95 1.20 9.08 7.15
CA LYS A 95 1.11 10.53 6.92
C LYS A 95 -0.29 11.01 7.32
N ILE A 96 -0.43 12.27 7.63
CA ILE A 96 -1.73 12.88 7.86
C ILE A 96 -2.25 13.44 6.53
N ASP A 97 -3.12 12.68 5.87
CA ASP A 97 -3.81 13.10 4.65
C ASP A 97 -5.31 13.27 4.92
N LEU A 98 -5.78 14.53 4.89
CA LEU A 98 -7.17 14.87 5.16
C LEU A 98 -8.09 14.60 3.96
N THR A 99 -7.52 14.44 2.78
CA THR A 99 -8.23 14.21 1.51
C THR A 99 -7.63 13.04 0.73
N PRO A 100 -7.51 11.84 1.35
CA PRO A 100 -6.90 10.70 0.70
C PRO A 100 -7.66 10.28 -0.55
N VAL A 101 -6.95 9.64 -1.49
CA VAL A 101 -7.49 9.24 -2.81
C VAL A 101 -8.66 8.27 -2.68
N ASP A 102 -8.56 7.33 -1.75
CA ASP A 102 -9.59 6.31 -1.47
C ASP A 102 -10.70 6.77 -0.52
N ASN A 103 -10.61 8.02 -0.01
CA ASN A 103 -11.48 8.59 1.03
C ASN A 103 -11.42 7.87 2.40
N GLU A 104 -10.51 6.93 2.59
CA GLU A 104 -10.27 6.25 3.87
C GLU A 104 -9.34 7.09 4.76
N LYS A 105 -9.94 7.98 5.57
CA LYS A 105 -9.20 8.92 6.42
C LYS A 105 -8.59 8.24 7.64
N VAL A 106 -7.63 8.94 8.25
CA VAL A 106 -7.11 8.62 9.59
C VAL A 106 -8.26 8.61 10.61
N ASP A 107 -8.28 7.61 11.48
CA ASP A 107 -9.26 7.54 12.59
C ASP A 107 -8.82 8.44 13.75
N PHE A 108 -8.93 9.77 13.54
CA PHE A 108 -8.58 10.76 14.56
C PHE A 108 -9.38 10.61 15.85
N VAL A 109 -10.64 10.18 15.75
CA VAL A 109 -11.47 9.96 16.92
C VAL A 109 -10.84 8.90 17.80
N ARG A 110 -10.46 7.75 17.21
CA ARG A 110 -9.84 6.69 17.99
C ARG A 110 -8.45 7.10 18.51
N LEU A 111 -7.67 7.83 17.74
CA LEU A 111 -6.39 8.35 18.20
C LEU A 111 -6.54 9.28 19.41
N SER A 112 -7.54 10.19 19.41
CA SER A 112 -7.84 11.04 20.56
C SER A 112 -8.26 10.22 21.80
N GLU A 113 -9.15 9.24 21.63
CA GLU A 113 -9.56 8.33 22.71
C GLU A 113 -8.36 7.61 23.33
N LEU A 114 -7.42 7.10 22.50
CA LEU A 114 -6.21 6.43 22.98
C LEU A 114 -5.28 7.40 23.73
N GLY A 115 -5.21 8.66 23.27
CA GLY A 115 -4.47 9.70 23.98
C GLY A 115 -5.06 10.01 25.35
N GLU A 116 -6.40 10.06 25.48
CA GLU A 116 -7.08 10.23 26.76
C GLU A 116 -6.94 9.01 27.68
N GLU A 117 -6.96 7.80 27.12
CA GLU A 117 -6.70 6.56 27.85
C GLU A 117 -5.27 6.50 28.41
N GLY A 118 -4.33 7.22 27.80
CA GLY A 118 -2.92 7.27 28.14
C GLY A 118 -2.09 6.23 27.37
N VAL A 119 -0.93 6.65 26.91
CA VAL A 119 0.08 5.84 26.21
C VAL A 119 1.40 5.95 26.95
N ASP A 120 1.92 4.83 27.44
CA ASP A 120 3.18 4.80 28.19
C ASP A 120 4.41 4.86 27.26
N LEU A 121 4.32 4.26 26.07
CA LEU A 121 5.39 4.24 25.08
C LEU A 121 4.83 4.40 23.67
N MET A 122 5.35 5.38 22.93
CA MET A 122 5.06 5.56 21.50
C MET A 122 6.30 5.26 20.66
N LEU A 123 6.15 4.35 19.70
CA LEU A 123 7.13 4.07 18.64
C LEU A 123 6.63 4.72 17.37
N SER A 124 7.24 5.84 16.98
CA SER A 124 6.76 6.68 15.87
C SER A 124 7.66 6.61 14.66
N ASP A 125 7.03 6.50 13.47
CA ASP A 125 7.67 6.86 12.21
C ASP A 125 8.20 8.30 12.30
N SER A 126 9.44 8.48 11.91
CA SER A 126 10.14 9.76 11.95
C SER A 126 10.90 10.07 10.67
N THR A 127 10.54 9.40 9.57
CA THR A 127 11.26 9.46 8.29
C THR A 127 11.50 10.89 7.80
N ASN A 128 10.50 11.77 7.90
CA ASN A 128 10.60 13.18 7.48
C ASN A 128 10.57 14.16 8.65
N SER A 129 10.99 13.75 9.85
CA SER A 129 10.91 14.58 11.05
C SER A 129 11.77 15.87 10.99
N GLU A 130 12.81 15.87 10.17
CA GLU A 130 13.71 17.02 9.96
C GLU A 130 13.32 17.87 8.74
N VAL A 131 12.28 17.49 7.98
CA VAL A 131 11.83 18.24 6.81
C VAL A 131 10.74 19.22 7.22
N GLU A 132 11.02 20.51 7.05
CA GLU A 132 10.06 21.56 7.38
C GLU A 132 8.81 21.52 6.48
N GLY A 133 7.66 21.86 7.05
CA GLY A 133 6.39 21.98 6.35
C GLY A 133 5.49 20.77 6.49
N PHE A 134 4.63 20.57 5.50
CA PHE A 134 3.61 19.51 5.48
C PHE A 134 3.70 18.69 4.20
N THR A 135 3.53 17.38 4.31
CA THR A 135 3.39 16.52 3.12
C THR A 135 2.03 16.78 2.47
N PRO A 136 2.00 17.20 1.19
CA PRO A 136 0.74 17.40 0.47
C PRO A 136 -0.09 16.12 0.39
N SER A 137 -1.41 16.28 0.20
CA SER A 137 -2.29 15.14 -0.07
C SER A 137 -1.87 14.43 -1.35
N GLU A 138 -1.94 13.11 -1.35
CA GLU A 138 -1.69 12.30 -2.55
C GLU A 138 -2.64 12.67 -3.71
N ARG A 139 -3.84 13.19 -3.40
CA ARG A 139 -4.80 13.66 -4.40
C ARG A 139 -4.25 14.78 -5.28
N SER A 140 -3.37 15.65 -4.75
CA SER A 140 -2.78 16.75 -5.53
C SER A 140 -1.90 16.26 -6.69
N VAL A 141 -1.35 15.04 -6.58
CA VAL A 141 -0.56 14.42 -7.65
C VAL A 141 -1.42 14.13 -8.89
N GLY A 142 -2.71 13.81 -8.68
CA GLY A 142 -3.65 13.59 -9.78
C GLY A 142 -3.86 14.85 -10.63
N ASP A 143 -3.85 16.03 -10.03
CA ASP A 143 -3.93 17.29 -10.77
C ASP A 143 -2.69 17.52 -11.63
N ALA A 144 -1.51 17.22 -11.09
CA ALA A 144 -0.26 17.28 -11.84
C ALA A 144 -0.27 16.29 -13.02
N PHE A 145 -0.72 15.06 -12.82
CA PHE A 145 -0.87 14.09 -13.91
C PHE A 145 -1.78 14.62 -15.01
N ARG A 146 -2.95 15.15 -14.68
CA ARG A 146 -3.86 15.71 -15.70
C ARG A 146 -3.20 16.80 -16.52
N GLN A 147 -2.45 17.70 -15.89
CA GLN A 147 -1.73 18.78 -16.59
C GLN A 147 -0.65 18.23 -17.53
N GLU A 148 0.15 17.27 -17.07
CA GLU A 148 1.21 16.69 -17.89
C GLU A 148 0.66 15.82 -19.03
N PHE A 149 -0.39 15.03 -18.78
CA PHE A 149 -1.07 14.25 -19.83
C PHE A 149 -1.70 15.14 -20.91
N GLN A 150 -2.23 16.29 -20.52
CA GLN A 150 -2.80 17.25 -21.47
C GLN A 150 -1.74 17.88 -22.39
N LYS A 151 -0.53 18.11 -21.89
CA LYS A 151 0.58 18.71 -22.64
C LYS A 151 1.32 17.70 -23.51
N ALA A 152 1.30 16.43 -23.11
CA ALA A 152 2.12 15.39 -23.74
C ALA A 152 1.61 15.04 -25.14
N THR A 153 2.42 15.28 -26.15
CA THR A 153 2.17 14.91 -27.56
C THR A 153 2.80 13.59 -27.95
N GLY A 154 3.57 12.98 -27.08
CA GLY A 154 4.23 11.71 -27.28
C GLY A 154 3.88 10.69 -26.21
N ARG A 155 4.66 9.62 -26.18
CA ARG A 155 4.56 8.54 -25.19
C ARG A 155 4.92 9.05 -23.81
N ILE A 156 4.11 8.70 -22.80
CA ILE A 156 4.35 9.06 -21.41
C ILE A 156 4.99 7.89 -20.70
N VAL A 157 6.09 8.12 -20.00
CA VAL A 157 6.72 7.11 -19.12
C VAL A 157 6.63 7.61 -17.69
N VAL A 158 6.06 6.79 -16.82
CA VAL A 158 5.91 7.11 -15.39
C VAL A 158 6.60 6.05 -14.56
N ALA A 159 7.66 6.45 -13.85
CA ALA A 159 8.28 5.61 -12.83
C ALA A 159 7.51 5.74 -11.51
N VAL A 160 7.11 4.62 -10.91
CA VAL A 160 6.32 4.60 -9.69
C VAL A 160 6.68 3.38 -8.82
N PHE A 161 6.63 3.55 -7.50
CA PHE A 161 6.73 2.41 -6.60
C PHE A 161 5.53 1.49 -6.77
N ALA A 162 5.79 0.20 -6.88
CA ALA A 162 4.73 -0.80 -7.02
C ALA A 162 3.74 -0.80 -5.85
N SER A 163 4.20 -0.48 -4.62
CA SER A 163 3.36 -0.36 -3.44
C SER A 163 2.43 0.86 -3.44
N HIS A 164 2.67 1.85 -4.30
CA HIS A 164 1.94 3.12 -4.32
C HIS A 164 0.59 3.00 -5.05
N VAL A 165 -0.27 2.12 -4.57
CA VAL A 165 -1.55 1.74 -5.23
C VAL A 165 -2.43 2.95 -5.51
N HIS A 166 -2.48 3.93 -4.62
CA HIS A 166 -3.26 5.16 -4.81
C HIS A 166 -2.75 6.00 -5.98
N ARG A 167 -1.44 6.11 -6.15
CA ARG A 167 -0.83 6.80 -7.29
C ARG A 167 -1.08 6.06 -8.60
N ILE A 168 -0.94 4.73 -8.56
CA ILE A 168 -1.26 3.87 -9.70
C ILE A 168 -2.72 4.08 -10.13
N GLN A 169 -3.66 4.13 -9.18
CA GLN A 169 -5.07 4.41 -9.50
C GLN A 169 -5.25 5.76 -10.19
N GLN A 170 -4.61 6.81 -9.68
CA GLN A 170 -4.70 8.14 -10.29
C GLN A 170 -4.12 8.17 -11.72
N ILE A 171 -3.04 7.41 -11.98
CA ILE A 171 -2.47 7.28 -13.33
C ILE A 171 -3.45 6.53 -14.24
N ILE A 172 -4.05 5.43 -13.77
CA ILE A 172 -5.05 4.67 -14.53
C ILE A 172 -6.25 5.56 -14.90
N ASP A 173 -6.78 6.29 -13.92
CA ASP A 173 -7.94 7.17 -14.12
C ASP A 173 -7.61 8.30 -15.12
N THR A 174 -6.41 8.86 -15.01
CA THR A 174 -5.95 9.90 -15.93
C THR A 174 -5.73 9.34 -17.33
N ALA A 175 -5.09 8.18 -17.47
CA ALA A 175 -4.90 7.53 -18.76
C ALA A 175 -6.25 7.21 -19.44
N ALA A 176 -7.23 6.72 -18.67
CA ALA A 176 -8.59 6.48 -19.15
C ALA A 176 -9.27 7.78 -19.64
N GLN A 177 -9.15 8.87 -18.90
CA GLN A 177 -9.68 10.19 -19.27
C GLN A 177 -9.10 10.69 -20.61
N PHE A 178 -7.80 10.49 -20.81
CA PHE A 178 -7.10 10.89 -22.04
C PHE A 178 -7.10 9.79 -23.13
N LYS A 179 -7.86 8.70 -22.91
CA LYS A 179 -7.99 7.56 -23.85
C LYS A 179 -6.66 6.88 -24.19
N ARG A 180 -5.69 6.97 -23.31
CA ARG A 180 -4.39 6.30 -23.48
C ARG A 180 -4.42 4.87 -22.97
N LYS A 181 -3.70 3.99 -23.61
CA LYS A 181 -3.42 2.62 -23.16
C LYS A 181 -2.29 2.63 -22.13
N ILE A 182 -2.27 1.62 -21.26
CA ILE A 182 -1.22 1.47 -20.26
C ILE A 182 -0.46 0.18 -20.54
N ALA A 183 0.85 0.28 -20.71
CA ALA A 183 1.76 -0.84 -20.69
C ALA A 183 2.51 -0.86 -19.36
N ILE A 184 2.79 -2.04 -18.83
CA ILE A 184 3.46 -2.20 -17.54
C ILE A 184 4.79 -2.89 -17.78
N ASP A 185 5.85 -2.28 -17.24
CA ASP A 185 7.20 -2.84 -17.22
C ASP A 185 7.70 -2.91 -15.78
N GLY A 186 8.10 -4.10 -15.36
CA GLY A 186 8.59 -4.40 -14.01
C GLY A 186 7.76 -5.46 -13.30
N ARG A 187 8.45 -6.47 -12.77
CA ARG A 187 7.84 -7.65 -12.12
C ARG A 187 6.97 -7.29 -10.92
N SER A 188 7.42 -6.36 -10.10
CA SER A 188 6.69 -5.91 -8.91
C SER A 188 5.39 -5.22 -9.27
N LEU A 189 5.38 -4.35 -10.29
CA LEU A 189 4.16 -3.70 -10.79
C LEU A 189 3.18 -4.72 -11.36
N LEU A 190 3.64 -5.64 -12.24
CA LEU A 190 2.79 -6.69 -12.79
C LEU A 190 2.10 -7.47 -11.68
N LYS A 191 2.81 -7.78 -10.59
CA LYS A 191 2.24 -8.50 -9.45
C LYS A 191 1.19 -7.67 -8.70
N VAL A 192 1.41 -6.38 -8.51
CA VAL A 192 0.40 -5.49 -7.91
C VAL A 192 -0.83 -5.35 -8.79
N PHE A 193 -0.68 -5.25 -10.11
CA PHE A 193 -1.79 -5.21 -11.04
C PHE A 193 -2.61 -6.53 -11.12
N GLU A 194 -2.02 -7.65 -10.72
CA GLU A 194 -2.72 -8.92 -10.54
C GLU A 194 -3.48 -8.97 -9.20
N ILE A 195 -2.81 -8.55 -8.11
CA ILE A 195 -3.30 -8.73 -6.73
C ILE A 195 -4.30 -7.63 -6.32
N ALA A 196 -3.97 -6.36 -6.51
CA ALA A 196 -4.75 -5.26 -5.97
C ALA A 196 -6.19 -5.21 -6.52
N PRO A 197 -6.45 -5.49 -7.81
CA PRO A 197 -7.82 -5.62 -8.31
C PRO A 197 -8.59 -6.77 -7.68
N SER A 198 -7.95 -7.92 -7.45
CA SER A 198 -8.60 -9.11 -6.88
C SER A 198 -9.11 -8.89 -5.46
N VAL A 199 -8.51 -7.94 -4.74
CA VAL A 199 -8.93 -7.54 -3.38
C VAL A 199 -9.71 -6.22 -3.35
N GLY A 200 -10.05 -5.66 -4.52
CA GLY A 200 -10.84 -4.43 -4.64
C GLY A 200 -10.09 -3.15 -4.26
N ARG A 201 -8.75 -3.16 -4.34
CA ARG A 201 -7.89 -2.02 -4.03
C ARG A 201 -7.35 -1.30 -5.27
N LEU A 202 -7.66 -1.81 -6.45
CA LEU A 202 -7.36 -1.15 -7.72
C LEU A 202 -8.50 -1.42 -8.71
N ASN A 203 -8.98 -0.38 -9.36
CA ASN A 203 -10.00 -0.46 -10.39
C ASN A 203 -9.35 -0.22 -11.77
N ILE A 204 -9.41 -1.23 -12.62
CA ILE A 204 -8.80 -1.18 -13.95
C ILE A 204 -9.90 -1.23 -15.01
N PRO A 205 -10.13 -0.15 -15.77
CA PRO A 205 -11.09 -0.15 -16.86
C PRO A 205 -10.77 -1.23 -17.90
N LYS A 206 -11.83 -1.82 -18.49
CA LYS A 206 -11.65 -2.84 -19.53
C LYS A 206 -10.84 -2.29 -20.70
N ASN A 207 -9.96 -3.12 -21.26
CA ASN A 207 -9.16 -2.82 -22.45
C ASN A 207 -8.18 -1.62 -22.31
N ILE A 208 -7.88 -1.14 -21.10
CA ILE A 208 -6.87 -0.10 -20.91
C ILE A 208 -5.46 -0.67 -20.93
N LEU A 209 -5.27 -1.89 -20.40
CA LEU A 209 -3.96 -2.54 -20.36
C LEU A 209 -3.61 -3.18 -21.68
N ILE A 210 -2.36 -3.00 -22.11
CA ILE A 210 -1.75 -3.67 -23.24
C ILE A 210 -0.43 -4.34 -22.81
N PRO A 211 -0.02 -5.43 -23.46
CA PRO A 211 1.30 -5.99 -23.25
C PRO A 211 2.39 -4.99 -23.64
N ILE A 212 3.51 -4.97 -22.93
CA ILE A 212 4.64 -4.09 -23.28
C ILE A 212 5.15 -4.36 -24.70
N SER A 213 5.09 -5.58 -25.18
CA SER A 213 5.44 -5.96 -26.54
C SER A 213 4.52 -5.41 -27.63
N ALA A 214 3.34 -4.93 -27.27
CA ALA A 214 2.38 -4.36 -28.19
C ALA A 214 2.46 -2.84 -28.33
N VAL A 215 3.32 -2.19 -27.56
CA VAL A 215 3.45 -0.72 -27.50
C VAL A 215 3.71 -0.10 -28.88
N GLU A 216 4.52 -0.74 -29.71
CA GLU A 216 4.84 -0.28 -31.08
C GLU A 216 3.65 -0.33 -32.07
N GLN A 217 2.54 -0.94 -31.67
CA GLN A 217 1.32 -1.01 -32.49
C GLN A 217 0.39 0.20 -32.30
N PHE A 218 0.74 1.09 -31.38
CA PHE A 218 -0.05 2.29 -31.03
C PHE A 218 0.76 3.56 -31.37
N GLN A 219 0.04 4.65 -31.59
CA GLN A 219 0.67 5.96 -31.72
C GLN A 219 1.30 6.39 -30.38
N ASP A 220 2.34 7.22 -30.43
CA ASP A 220 3.05 7.62 -29.20
C ASP A 220 2.17 8.36 -28.21
N ASP A 221 1.23 9.16 -28.68
CA ASP A 221 0.28 9.88 -27.84
C ASP A 221 -0.87 9.03 -27.29
N GLU A 222 -0.94 7.75 -27.70
CA GLU A 222 -1.93 6.79 -27.21
C GLU A 222 -1.41 5.92 -26.04
N VAL A 223 -0.14 6.04 -25.66
CA VAL A 223 0.49 5.09 -24.71
C VAL A 223 1.08 5.76 -23.49
N VAL A 224 0.86 5.12 -22.36
CA VAL A 224 1.53 5.35 -21.08
C VAL A 224 2.28 4.08 -20.69
N ILE A 225 3.55 4.19 -20.34
CA ILE A 225 4.35 3.08 -19.81
C ILE A 225 4.54 3.32 -18.32
N LEU A 226 4.07 2.38 -17.50
CA LEU A 226 4.38 2.36 -16.08
C LEU A 226 5.58 1.45 -15.84
N CYS A 227 6.60 1.97 -15.16
CA CYS A 227 7.79 1.20 -14.82
C CYS A 227 8.18 1.36 -13.34
N THR A 228 8.99 0.42 -12.85
CA THR A 228 9.70 0.52 -11.57
C THR A 228 11.07 1.17 -11.77
N GLY A 229 11.90 1.21 -10.72
CA GLY A 229 13.27 1.73 -10.83
C GLY A 229 13.42 3.17 -10.32
N THR A 230 12.46 3.67 -9.54
CA THR A 230 12.53 5.01 -8.94
C THR A 230 13.69 5.19 -7.97
N GLN A 231 14.21 4.08 -7.41
CA GLN A 231 15.37 4.05 -6.51
C GLN A 231 16.50 3.14 -7.04
N GLY A 232 16.50 2.82 -8.33
CA GLY A 232 17.50 1.94 -8.91
C GLY A 232 17.28 0.46 -8.65
N GLU A 233 16.05 0.06 -8.32
CA GLU A 233 15.68 -1.36 -8.23
C GLU A 233 15.80 -2.04 -9.60
N PRO A 234 16.31 -3.28 -9.66
CA PRO A 234 16.46 -4.03 -10.91
C PRO A 234 15.12 -4.47 -11.52
#